data_69a2bd676d2bfa85d1de6479f2ce8c02
#
_entry.id   69a2bd676d2bfa85d1de6479f2ce8c02
#
_cell.length_a   1.000
_cell.length_b   1.000
_cell.length_c   1.000
_cell.angle_alpha   90.00
_cell.angle_beta   90.00
_cell.angle_gamma   90.00
#
_symmetry.space_group_name_H-M   'P 1'
#
loop_
_entity.id
_entity.type
_entity.pdbx_description
1 polymer ?
#
loop_
_entity_poly.entity_id
_entity_poly.type
_entity_poly.pdbx_seq_one_letter_code
_entity_poly.pdbx_strand_id
1 'polypeptide(L)'
;AAENTTTYRFSDINLEVQVPSELIGFTRSVTSNNAYLDLIGTDDVEELRSLMVVNHVYLEAVPQDVRYELIISGKEAGSASTDFTELSDTDLDSLFNEYLQKSDAIDNESVTENITASAIEHVNGIPYFVTSVKSVANNQVTVYMKKYYTVMQGNAISFFIQSNGEEIDSATAQLLTDVVTSAQYKTIHKSILENAFFTEILASIVTLAVPILLLALIVYLVEKSKKKTKKQIEADEKRLRAEYAKQEAEAAKKVQEASGGTEISDNETSETENGSKYQ
;
A
#
# COMPACT_ATOMS: atom_id res chain seq x y z
N ALA A 1 0.50 -30.59 -2.60
CA ALA A 1 1.71 -30.03 -3.19
C ALA A 1 2.34 -29.16 -2.15
N ALA A 2 3.65 -29.29 -1.88
CA ALA A 2 4.34 -28.33 -1.01
C ALA A 2 4.25 -26.98 -1.71
N GLU A 3 3.55 -26.03 -1.10
CA GLU A 3 3.50 -24.68 -1.60
C GLU A 3 4.92 -24.11 -1.63
N ASN A 4 5.28 -23.52 -2.74
CA ASN A 4 6.58 -22.89 -2.90
C ASN A 4 6.58 -21.64 -2.02
N THR A 5 7.37 -21.64 -0.93
CA THR A 5 7.44 -20.50 0.01
C THR A 5 8.84 -19.94 0.09
N THR A 6 8.95 -18.65 0.33
CA THR A 6 10.19 -17.95 0.65
C THR A 6 10.25 -17.72 2.16
N THR A 7 11.36 -18.07 2.80
CA THR A 7 11.56 -17.88 4.25
C THR A 7 12.22 -16.54 4.49
N TYR A 8 11.57 -15.70 5.29
CA TYR A 8 12.10 -14.42 5.78
C TYR A 8 12.50 -14.53 7.25
N ARG A 9 13.61 -13.92 7.61
CA ARG A 9 14.16 -13.89 8.98
C ARG A 9 14.44 -12.46 9.40
N PHE A 10 13.84 -12.05 10.51
CA PHE A 10 13.96 -10.72 11.09
C PHE A 10 14.54 -10.83 12.50
N SER A 11 15.87 -10.72 12.60
CA SER A 11 16.61 -10.88 13.86
C SER A 11 16.22 -9.85 14.92
N ASP A 12 15.87 -8.63 14.48
CA ASP A 12 15.54 -7.52 15.38
C ASP A 12 14.26 -7.77 16.19
N ILE A 13 13.33 -8.55 15.62
CA ILE A 13 12.06 -8.91 16.26
C ILE A 13 11.95 -10.42 16.51
N ASN A 14 13.06 -11.16 16.34
CA ASN A 14 13.15 -12.60 16.55
C ASN A 14 12.08 -13.42 15.83
N LEU A 15 11.72 -13.02 14.61
CA LEU A 15 10.69 -13.63 13.80
C LEU A 15 11.29 -14.33 12.57
N GLU A 16 10.88 -15.58 12.36
CA GLU A 16 11.03 -16.31 11.10
C GLU A 16 9.64 -16.62 10.55
N VAL A 17 9.42 -16.42 9.26
CA VAL A 17 8.11 -16.60 8.64
C VAL A 17 8.26 -17.08 7.19
N GLN A 18 7.31 -17.89 6.73
CA GLN A 18 7.21 -18.35 5.36
C GLN A 18 6.12 -17.58 4.63
N VAL A 19 6.45 -17.06 3.47
CA VAL A 19 5.54 -16.30 2.60
C VAL A 19 5.49 -16.98 1.23
N PRO A 20 4.33 -17.11 0.58
CA PRO A 20 4.22 -17.69 -0.75
C PRO A 20 5.21 -17.05 -1.73
N SER A 21 5.98 -17.87 -2.47
CA SER A 21 7.01 -17.39 -3.40
C SER A 21 6.45 -16.64 -4.62
N GLU A 22 5.15 -16.70 -4.82
CA GLU A 22 4.44 -15.91 -5.84
C GLU A 22 4.33 -14.43 -5.47
N LEU A 23 4.47 -14.10 -4.19
CA LEU A 23 4.51 -12.71 -3.74
C LEU A 23 5.92 -12.14 -3.90
N ILE A 24 5.97 -10.93 -4.40
CA ILE A 24 7.20 -10.17 -4.56
C ILE A 24 7.45 -9.40 -3.26
N GLY A 25 8.47 -9.83 -2.52
CA GLY A 25 8.77 -9.27 -1.19
C GLY A 25 9.84 -8.18 -1.24
N PHE A 26 9.56 -7.08 -0.54
CA PHE A 26 10.47 -5.96 -0.28
C PHE A 26 10.79 -5.92 1.20
N THR A 27 12.08 -5.84 1.51
CA THR A 27 12.56 -5.73 2.90
C THR A 27 13.42 -4.48 3.04
N ARG A 28 13.81 -4.14 4.25
CA ARG A 28 14.74 -3.02 4.53
C ARG A 28 16.10 -3.17 3.83
N SER A 29 16.41 -4.35 3.27
CA SER A 29 17.63 -4.62 2.50
C SER A 29 17.42 -4.58 0.98
N VAL A 30 16.24 -4.13 0.50
CA VAL A 30 15.97 -3.98 -0.92
C VAL A 30 17.05 -3.11 -1.59
N THR A 31 17.42 -3.46 -2.82
CA THR A 31 18.47 -2.76 -3.57
C THR A 31 17.90 -2.09 -4.81
N SER A 32 18.61 -1.10 -5.35
CA SER A 32 18.22 -0.39 -6.59
C SER A 32 18.16 -1.29 -7.83
N ASN A 33 18.76 -2.47 -7.75
CA ASN A 33 18.70 -3.47 -8.84
C ASN A 33 17.47 -4.37 -8.79
N ASN A 34 16.55 -4.15 -7.83
CA ASN A 34 15.32 -4.93 -7.76
C ASN A 34 14.44 -4.59 -8.96
N ALA A 35 14.16 -5.59 -9.80
CA ALA A 35 13.39 -5.43 -11.04
C ALA A 35 11.91 -5.08 -10.82
N TYR A 36 11.42 -5.17 -9.59
CA TYR A 36 10.00 -5.01 -9.23
C TYR A 36 9.67 -3.71 -8.51
N LEU A 37 10.62 -2.79 -8.37
CA LEU A 37 10.37 -1.49 -7.70
C LEU A 37 9.24 -0.69 -8.37
N ASP A 38 9.10 -0.84 -9.68
CA ASP A 38 8.01 -0.21 -10.43
C ASP A 38 6.60 -0.69 -10.00
N LEU A 39 6.48 -1.91 -9.45
CA LEU A 39 5.19 -2.44 -8.99
C LEU A 39 4.66 -1.65 -7.79
N ILE A 40 5.52 -1.35 -6.83
CA ILE A 40 5.18 -0.56 -5.65
C ILE A 40 5.26 0.95 -5.92
N GLY A 41 5.54 1.28 -7.17
CA GLY A 41 5.45 2.66 -7.65
C GLY A 41 6.59 3.56 -7.18
N THR A 42 7.71 3.06 -6.72
CA THR A 42 8.89 3.87 -6.37
C THR A 42 10.10 3.52 -7.25
N ASP A 43 10.90 4.52 -7.52
CA ASP A 43 12.24 4.43 -8.11
C ASP A 43 13.32 4.85 -7.09
N ASP A 44 12.92 5.39 -5.94
CA ASP A 44 13.80 5.80 -4.85
C ASP A 44 13.83 4.73 -3.76
N VAL A 45 14.85 3.88 -3.83
CA VAL A 45 15.08 2.78 -2.88
C VAL A 45 15.43 3.31 -1.48
N GLU A 46 16.11 4.43 -1.38
CA GLU A 46 16.48 5.00 -0.08
C GLU A 46 15.25 5.59 0.64
N GLU A 47 14.34 6.20 -0.12
CA GLU A 47 13.04 6.64 0.41
C GLU A 47 12.23 5.42 0.90
N LEU A 48 12.14 4.35 0.09
CA LEU A 48 11.45 3.12 0.47
C LEU A 48 12.02 2.52 1.76
N ARG A 49 13.35 2.37 1.85
CA ARG A 49 14.01 1.86 3.06
C ARG A 49 13.74 2.73 4.27
N SER A 50 13.82 4.06 4.09
CA SER A 50 13.55 5.03 5.16
C SER A 50 12.10 4.91 5.65
N LEU A 51 11.14 4.81 4.73
CA LEU A 51 9.73 4.60 5.06
C LEU A 51 9.52 3.28 5.80
N MET A 52 10.13 2.18 5.35
CA MET A 52 10.03 0.89 6.04
C MET A 52 10.60 0.96 7.46
N VAL A 53 11.71 1.66 7.67
CA VAL A 53 12.33 1.80 9.01
C VAL A 53 11.45 2.66 9.92
N VAL A 54 11.05 3.84 9.46
CA VAL A 54 10.20 4.78 10.23
C VAL A 54 8.88 4.13 10.63
N ASN A 55 8.34 3.27 9.76
CA ASN A 55 7.05 2.60 9.94
C ASN A 55 7.14 1.23 10.59
N HIS A 56 8.35 0.88 11.03
CA HIS A 56 8.59 -0.43 11.62
C HIS A 56 8.20 -1.61 10.72
N VAL A 57 8.13 -1.41 9.40
CA VAL A 57 7.87 -2.47 8.42
C VAL A 57 9.14 -3.28 8.20
N TYR A 58 9.02 -4.61 8.24
CA TYR A 58 10.09 -5.56 7.97
C TYR A 58 9.93 -6.23 6.61
N LEU A 59 8.69 -6.45 6.21
CA LEU A 59 8.33 -7.01 4.90
C LEU A 59 7.10 -6.31 4.37
N GLU A 60 7.15 -5.96 3.11
CA GLU A 60 6.01 -5.66 2.26
C GLU A 60 6.06 -6.64 1.09
N ALA A 61 4.98 -7.37 0.85
CA ALA A 61 4.94 -8.37 -0.21
C ALA A 61 3.64 -8.21 -1.01
N VAL A 62 3.78 -8.15 -2.32
CA VAL A 62 2.67 -7.88 -3.24
C VAL A 62 2.56 -8.97 -4.31
N PRO A 63 1.36 -9.34 -4.75
CA PRO A 63 1.19 -10.12 -5.96
C PRO A 63 1.56 -9.28 -7.19
N GLN A 64 1.79 -9.92 -8.32
CA GLN A 64 2.20 -9.23 -9.55
C GLN A 64 1.15 -8.22 -10.05
N ASP A 65 -0.13 -8.43 -9.75
CA ASP A 65 -1.25 -7.53 -10.09
C ASP A 65 -1.48 -6.42 -9.05
N VAL A 66 -0.74 -6.44 -7.93
CA VAL A 66 -0.77 -5.44 -6.84
C VAL A 66 -2.19 -5.17 -6.29
N ARG A 67 -3.06 -6.19 -6.31
CA ARG A 67 -4.45 -6.05 -5.83
C ARG A 67 -4.53 -5.98 -4.30
N TYR A 68 -3.52 -6.49 -3.59
CA TYR A 68 -3.37 -6.39 -2.14
C TYR A 68 -1.89 -6.31 -1.77
N GLU A 69 -1.63 -5.94 -0.53
CA GLU A 69 -0.31 -5.89 0.08
C GLU A 69 -0.32 -6.71 1.37
N LEU A 70 0.62 -7.63 1.52
CA LEU A 70 0.92 -8.31 2.77
C LEU A 70 2.04 -7.55 3.47
N ILE A 71 1.81 -7.10 4.70
CA ILE A 71 2.78 -6.33 5.46
C ILE A 71 3.06 -7.02 6.80
N ILE A 72 4.34 -7.12 7.13
CA ILE A 72 4.81 -7.55 8.45
C ILE A 72 5.52 -6.37 9.10
N SER A 73 4.99 -5.93 10.23
CA SER A 73 5.58 -4.86 11.02
C SER A 73 5.86 -5.32 12.45
N GLY A 74 6.85 -4.69 13.08
CA GLY A 74 7.18 -5.01 14.44
C GLY A 74 8.01 -3.93 15.10
N LYS A 75 7.81 -3.74 16.40
CA LYS A 75 8.60 -2.83 17.23
C LYS A 75 8.78 -3.41 18.61
N GLU A 76 9.80 -2.97 19.30
CA GLU A 76 9.95 -3.29 20.72
C GLU A 76 8.70 -2.83 21.47
N ALA A 77 8.06 -3.76 22.13
CA ALA A 77 6.99 -3.49 23.06
C ALA A 77 7.66 -3.04 24.36
N GLY A 78 7.39 -1.85 24.83
CA GLY A 78 8.10 -1.23 25.98
C GLY A 78 8.40 -2.19 27.14
N SER A 79 9.31 -1.84 28.02
CA SER A 79 9.90 -2.70 29.07
C SER A 79 8.90 -3.35 30.06
N ALA A 80 7.64 -2.97 29.97
CA ALA A 80 6.53 -3.46 30.78
C ALA A 80 5.58 -4.42 30.03
N SER A 81 5.89 -4.81 28.78
CA SER A 81 5.02 -5.71 28.02
C SER A 81 5.18 -7.16 28.44
N THR A 82 4.06 -7.79 28.71
CA THR A 82 3.97 -9.23 28.89
C THR A 82 3.65 -9.90 27.56
N ASP A 83 4.32 -10.99 27.25
CA ASP A 83 3.98 -11.80 26.08
C ASP A 83 2.54 -12.29 26.20
N PHE A 84 1.80 -12.28 25.11
CA PHE A 84 0.39 -12.69 25.13
C PHE A 84 0.19 -14.13 25.59
N THR A 85 1.19 -15.00 25.38
CA THR A 85 1.20 -16.38 25.88
C THR A 85 1.32 -16.51 27.41
N GLU A 86 1.71 -15.45 28.10
CA GLU A 86 1.86 -15.41 29.56
C GLU A 86 0.63 -14.80 30.25
N LEU A 87 -0.32 -14.25 29.49
CA LEU A 87 -1.55 -13.64 29.99
C LEU A 87 -2.63 -14.69 30.23
N SER A 88 -3.47 -14.46 31.24
CA SER A 88 -4.69 -15.23 31.40
C SER A 88 -5.73 -14.82 30.33
N ASP A 89 -6.70 -15.70 30.04
CA ASP A 89 -7.79 -15.39 29.11
C ASP A 89 -8.53 -14.11 29.52
N THR A 90 -8.73 -13.89 30.83
CA THR A 90 -9.40 -12.68 31.35
C THR A 90 -8.58 -11.40 31.07
N ASP A 91 -7.25 -11.49 31.22
CA ASP A 91 -6.37 -10.34 30.95
C ASP A 91 -6.29 -10.07 29.45
N LEU A 92 -6.24 -11.11 28.62
CA LEU A 92 -6.30 -11.00 27.17
C LEU A 92 -7.62 -10.34 26.70
N ASP A 93 -8.76 -10.78 27.24
CA ASP A 93 -10.07 -10.18 26.93
C ASP A 93 -10.12 -8.71 27.34
N SER A 94 -9.60 -8.38 28.52
CA SER A 94 -9.54 -6.98 28.98
C SER A 94 -8.65 -6.11 28.08
N LEU A 95 -7.48 -6.62 27.73
CA LEU A 95 -6.54 -5.95 26.85
C LEU A 95 -7.08 -5.79 25.42
N PHE A 96 -7.80 -6.81 24.93
CA PHE A 96 -8.45 -6.76 23.63
C PHE A 96 -9.55 -5.70 23.56
N ASN A 97 -10.39 -5.61 24.59
CA ASN A 97 -11.43 -4.58 24.67
C ASN A 97 -10.80 -3.18 24.70
N GLU A 98 -9.72 -2.97 25.42
CA GLU A 98 -9.00 -1.71 25.44
C GLU A 98 -8.37 -1.39 24.07
N TYR A 99 -7.80 -2.38 23.41
CA TYR A 99 -7.27 -2.28 22.05
C TYR A 99 -8.35 -1.82 21.05
N LEU A 100 -9.54 -2.42 21.11
CA LEU A 100 -10.66 -2.04 20.24
C LEU A 100 -11.15 -0.61 20.51
N GLN A 101 -11.32 -0.22 21.78
CA GLN A 101 -11.74 1.13 22.14
C GLN A 101 -10.79 2.22 21.65
N LYS A 102 -9.47 1.94 21.67
CA LYS A 102 -8.46 2.87 21.17
C LYS A 102 -8.43 2.92 19.65
N SER A 103 -8.72 1.81 18.99
CA SER A 103 -8.82 1.74 17.53
C SER A 103 -10.06 2.48 17.00
N ASP A 104 -11.19 2.41 17.71
CA ASP A 104 -12.42 3.15 17.35
C ASP A 104 -12.29 4.67 17.55
N ALA A 105 -11.29 5.13 18.34
CA ALA A 105 -11.08 6.54 18.62
C ALA A 105 -10.36 7.29 17.48
N ILE A 106 -9.95 6.61 16.42
CA ILE A 106 -9.30 7.21 15.25
C ILE A 106 -10.38 7.63 14.24
N ASP A 107 -11.15 8.63 14.62
CA ASP A 107 -12.07 9.32 13.72
C ASP A 107 -11.57 10.76 13.56
N ASN A 108 -11.02 11.09 12.41
CA ASN A 108 -10.62 12.44 12.08
C ASN A 108 -11.44 12.96 10.89
N GLU A 109 -11.45 14.27 10.70
CA GLU A 109 -12.28 14.93 9.67
C GLU A 109 -12.10 14.38 8.24
N SER A 110 -11.04 13.61 8.00
CA SER A 110 -10.67 13.15 6.67
C SER A 110 -10.78 11.63 6.48
N VAL A 111 -10.73 10.85 7.57
CA VAL A 111 -10.72 9.37 7.51
C VAL A 111 -11.50 8.79 8.66
N THR A 112 -12.41 7.89 8.35
CA THR A 112 -13.16 7.10 9.32
C THR A 112 -12.73 5.64 9.18
N GLU A 113 -12.26 5.05 10.28
CA GLU A 113 -11.96 3.62 10.37
C GLU A 113 -13.12 2.90 11.07
N ASN A 114 -13.61 1.86 10.44
CA ASN A 114 -14.66 1.02 11.01
C ASN A 114 -14.14 -0.41 11.18
N ILE A 115 -14.12 -0.90 12.41
CA ILE A 115 -13.85 -2.31 12.68
C ILE A 115 -15.11 -3.09 12.31
N THR A 116 -15.00 -3.94 11.30
CA THR A 116 -16.11 -4.75 10.78
C THR A 116 -16.19 -6.13 11.42
N ALA A 117 -15.08 -6.63 11.92
CA ALA A 117 -14.98 -7.87 12.68
C ALA A 117 -13.77 -7.84 13.61
N SER A 118 -13.88 -8.50 14.76
CA SER A 118 -12.79 -8.63 15.72
C SER A 118 -12.90 -9.91 16.54
N ALA A 119 -11.77 -10.54 16.84
CA ALA A 119 -11.70 -11.75 17.66
C ALA A 119 -10.32 -11.91 18.29
N ILE A 120 -10.23 -12.72 19.36
CA ILE A 120 -8.96 -13.30 19.80
C ILE A 120 -8.87 -14.68 19.16
N GLU A 121 -7.84 -14.90 18.36
CA GLU A 121 -7.58 -16.20 17.73
C GLU A 121 -6.27 -16.78 18.26
N HIS A 122 -6.26 -18.10 18.49
CA HIS A 122 -5.05 -18.82 18.89
C HIS A 122 -4.48 -19.58 17.68
N VAL A 123 -3.29 -19.18 17.25
CA VAL A 123 -2.57 -19.85 16.16
C VAL A 123 -1.31 -20.47 16.72
N ASN A 124 -1.18 -21.81 16.63
CA ASN A 124 -0.09 -22.58 17.24
C ASN A 124 0.09 -22.29 18.75
N GLY A 125 -1.01 -22.03 19.48
CA GLY A 125 -0.99 -21.72 20.91
C GLY A 125 -0.61 -20.27 21.24
N ILE A 126 -0.40 -19.43 20.26
CA ILE A 126 -0.11 -18.00 20.44
C ILE A 126 -1.41 -17.22 20.23
N PRO A 127 -1.81 -16.38 21.21
CA PRO A 127 -2.97 -15.49 21.06
C PRO A 127 -2.65 -14.35 20.11
N TYR A 128 -3.62 -14.04 19.24
CA TYR A 128 -3.59 -12.89 18.36
C TYR A 128 -4.89 -12.09 18.49
N PHE A 129 -4.78 -10.79 18.52
CA PHE A 129 -5.90 -9.90 18.29
C PHE A 129 -6.12 -9.77 16.78
N VAL A 130 -7.25 -10.27 16.32
CA VAL A 130 -7.60 -10.27 14.90
C VAL A 130 -8.66 -9.22 14.66
N THR A 131 -8.41 -8.32 13.72
CA THR A 131 -9.37 -7.28 13.34
C THR A 131 -9.50 -7.20 11.83
N SER A 132 -10.74 -6.97 11.37
CA SER A 132 -11.02 -6.55 10.00
C SER A 132 -11.47 -5.09 10.05
N VAL A 133 -10.87 -4.26 9.22
CA VAL A 133 -11.09 -2.81 9.22
C VAL A 133 -11.47 -2.36 7.81
N LYS A 134 -12.41 -1.43 7.75
CA LYS A 134 -12.78 -0.70 6.55
C LYS A 134 -12.51 0.78 6.78
N SER A 135 -11.56 1.34 6.03
CA SER A 135 -11.24 2.75 6.09
C SER A 135 -11.94 3.50 4.96
N VAL A 136 -12.55 4.62 5.30
CA VAL A 136 -13.28 5.50 4.39
C VAL A 136 -12.65 6.88 4.45
N ALA A 137 -12.15 7.37 3.32
CA ALA A 137 -11.66 8.73 3.18
C ALA A 137 -12.49 9.49 2.16
N ASN A 138 -12.88 10.73 2.47
CA ASN A 138 -13.69 11.57 1.60
C ASN A 138 -14.98 10.89 1.10
N ASN A 139 -15.66 10.15 1.97
CA ASN A 139 -16.87 9.35 1.69
C ASN A 139 -16.68 8.24 0.63
N GLN A 140 -15.44 7.85 0.34
CA GLN A 140 -15.13 6.71 -0.51
C GLN A 140 -14.35 5.67 0.28
N VAL A 141 -14.71 4.40 0.11
CA VAL A 141 -13.91 3.31 0.67
C VAL A 141 -12.54 3.34 0.03
N THR A 142 -11.53 3.41 0.87
CA THR A 142 -10.15 3.52 0.41
C THR A 142 -9.38 2.23 0.66
N VAL A 143 -9.64 1.57 1.78
CA VAL A 143 -8.89 0.36 2.16
C VAL A 143 -9.76 -0.59 2.94
N TYR A 144 -9.61 -1.88 2.64
CA TYR A 144 -9.97 -2.99 3.51
C TYR A 144 -8.72 -3.62 4.07
N MET A 145 -8.69 -3.94 5.36
CA MET A 145 -7.56 -4.55 6.04
C MET A 145 -8.01 -5.70 6.92
N LYS A 146 -7.25 -6.80 6.92
CA LYS A 146 -7.31 -7.83 7.96
C LYS A 146 -5.96 -7.91 8.65
N LYS A 147 -5.95 -7.88 9.98
CA LYS A 147 -4.75 -7.78 10.80
C LYS A 147 -4.76 -8.81 11.91
N TYR A 148 -3.61 -9.46 12.11
CA TYR A 148 -3.24 -10.25 13.28
C TYR A 148 -2.19 -9.47 14.06
N TYR A 149 -2.44 -9.26 15.34
CA TYR A 149 -1.54 -8.55 16.24
C TYR A 149 -1.23 -9.40 17.47
N THR A 150 0.02 -9.48 17.85
CA THR A 150 0.46 -10.18 19.07
C THR A 150 1.65 -9.47 19.71
N VAL A 151 1.91 -9.77 20.98
CA VAL A 151 3.16 -9.40 21.66
C VAL A 151 3.89 -10.69 22.01
N MET A 152 5.09 -10.84 21.47
CA MET A 152 5.92 -12.02 21.64
C MET A 152 7.38 -11.61 21.85
N GLN A 153 8.00 -12.18 22.89
CA GLN A 153 9.42 -11.94 23.22
C GLN A 153 9.77 -10.44 23.31
N GLY A 154 8.87 -9.69 23.93
CA GLY A 154 9.02 -8.24 24.09
C GLY A 154 8.89 -7.45 22.81
N ASN A 155 8.34 -8.01 21.74
CA ASN A 155 8.06 -7.32 20.49
C ASN A 155 6.58 -7.33 20.19
N ALA A 156 6.04 -6.17 19.85
CA ALA A 156 4.71 -5.99 19.30
C ALA A 156 4.77 -6.23 17.78
N ILE A 157 4.12 -7.27 17.30
CA ILE A 157 4.22 -7.75 15.92
C ILE A 157 2.84 -7.74 15.28
N SER A 158 2.77 -7.23 14.06
CA SER A 158 1.55 -7.24 13.25
C SER A 158 1.80 -7.89 11.90
N PHE A 159 0.87 -8.74 11.51
CA PHE A 159 0.73 -9.28 10.16
C PHE A 159 -0.58 -8.74 9.61
N PHE A 160 -0.57 -8.12 8.47
CA PHE A 160 -1.82 -7.65 7.89
C PHE A 160 -1.79 -7.68 6.37
N ILE A 161 -2.96 -7.86 5.81
CA ILE A 161 -3.22 -7.66 4.39
C ILE A 161 -4.12 -6.46 4.25
N GLN A 162 -3.80 -5.60 3.31
CA GLN A 162 -4.64 -4.49 2.90
C GLN A 162 -4.92 -4.55 1.39
N SER A 163 -6.11 -4.10 1.01
CA SER A 163 -6.58 -4.03 -0.36
C SER A 163 -7.21 -2.68 -0.64
N ASN A 164 -6.92 -2.09 -1.78
CA ASN A 164 -7.41 -0.77 -2.18
C ASN A 164 -8.74 -0.88 -2.93
N GLY A 165 -9.84 -0.50 -2.25
CA GLY A 165 -11.17 -0.39 -2.86
C GLY A 165 -11.96 -1.70 -3.00
N GLU A 166 -11.33 -2.87 -2.79
CA GLU A 166 -11.96 -4.18 -2.87
C GLU A 166 -11.90 -4.91 -1.54
N GLU A 167 -12.97 -5.59 -1.17
CA GLU A 167 -12.98 -6.44 0.03
C GLU A 167 -11.96 -7.58 -0.09
N ILE A 168 -11.34 -7.91 1.04
CA ILE A 168 -10.40 -9.03 1.11
C ILE A 168 -11.21 -10.33 0.96
N ASP A 169 -10.97 -11.03 -0.13
CA ASP A 169 -11.60 -12.31 -0.39
C ASP A 169 -11.09 -13.42 0.55
N SER A 170 -11.82 -14.53 0.60
CA SER A 170 -11.51 -15.65 1.49
C SER A 170 -10.14 -16.29 1.21
N ALA A 171 -9.69 -16.32 -0.05
CA ALA A 171 -8.40 -16.89 -0.41
C ALA A 171 -7.26 -15.99 0.06
N THR A 172 -7.39 -14.68 -0.12
CA THR A 172 -6.43 -13.68 0.38
C THR A 172 -6.41 -13.64 1.91
N ALA A 173 -7.57 -13.77 2.57
CA ALA A 173 -7.64 -13.89 4.02
C ALA A 173 -6.99 -15.17 4.54
N GLN A 174 -7.13 -16.30 3.83
CA GLN A 174 -6.48 -17.57 4.17
C GLN A 174 -4.97 -17.48 3.99
N LEU A 175 -4.49 -16.83 2.94
CA LEU A 175 -3.06 -16.60 2.73
C LEU A 175 -2.43 -15.89 3.95
N LEU A 176 -3.08 -14.85 4.49
CA LEU A 176 -2.61 -14.20 5.71
C LEU A 176 -2.56 -15.17 6.89
N THR A 177 -3.61 -15.98 7.06
CA THR A 177 -3.66 -16.99 8.13
C THR A 177 -2.54 -18.02 7.99
N ASP A 178 -2.23 -18.45 6.78
CA ASP A 178 -1.15 -19.40 6.50
C ASP A 178 0.22 -18.79 6.81
N VAL A 179 0.44 -17.53 6.47
CA VAL A 179 1.64 -16.78 6.82
C VAL A 179 1.79 -16.68 8.34
N VAL A 180 0.73 -16.30 9.07
CA VAL A 180 0.74 -16.23 10.54
C VAL A 180 0.99 -17.62 11.14
N THR A 181 0.39 -18.67 10.58
CA THR A 181 0.61 -20.06 11.02
C THR A 181 2.05 -20.51 10.84
N SER A 182 2.76 -20.00 9.86
CA SER A 182 4.16 -20.30 9.61
C SER A 182 5.13 -19.57 10.55
N ALA A 183 4.65 -18.56 11.28
CA ALA A 183 5.49 -17.73 12.14
C ALA A 183 6.14 -18.53 13.27
N GLN A 184 7.44 -18.37 13.40
CA GLN A 184 8.26 -18.96 14.46
C GLN A 184 8.96 -17.84 15.22
N TYR A 185 8.81 -17.86 16.54
CA TYR A 185 9.46 -16.92 17.44
C TYR A 185 10.61 -17.60 18.18
N LYS A 186 11.74 -16.92 18.30
CA LYS A 186 12.87 -17.45 19.08
C LYS A 186 12.56 -17.29 20.56
N THR A 187 12.80 -18.36 21.32
CA THR A 187 12.65 -18.30 22.76
C THR A 187 13.81 -17.50 23.36
N ILE A 188 13.54 -16.34 23.91
CA ILE A 188 14.50 -15.58 24.72
C ILE A 188 14.03 -15.70 26.16
N HIS A 189 14.84 -16.33 27.02
CA HIS A 189 14.58 -16.36 28.45
C HIS A 189 14.86 -14.99 29.05
N LYS A 190 13.85 -14.10 29.10
CA LYS A 190 13.88 -12.92 29.96
C LYS A 190 13.35 -13.30 31.34
N SER A 191 14.05 -12.90 32.41
CA SER A 191 13.66 -13.19 33.78
C SER A 191 12.32 -12.53 34.14
N ILE A 192 11.48 -13.29 34.82
CA ILE A 192 10.08 -12.99 35.22
C ILE A 192 10.05 -11.94 36.33
N LEU A 193 10.51 -10.72 36.11
CA LEU A 193 10.45 -9.68 37.14
C LEU A 193 10.18 -8.29 36.55
N GLU A 194 9.02 -8.11 35.95
CA GLU A 194 8.50 -6.73 35.74
C GLU A 194 7.04 -6.78 35.28
N ASN A 195 6.16 -7.08 36.23
CA ASN A 195 4.72 -6.87 36.10
C ASN A 195 4.40 -5.42 36.43
N ALA A 196 4.49 -4.50 35.50
CA ALA A 196 3.84 -3.21 35.61
C ALA A 196 3.67 -2.52 34.25
N PHE A 197 2.45 -2.09 33.99
CA PHE A 197 2.00 -1.11 32.96
C PHE A 197 1.55 -1.61 31.60
N PHE A 198 0.38 -2.21 31.58
CA PHE A 198 -0.44 -2.42 30.36
C PHE A 198 -0.77 -1.13 29.61
N THR A 199 -0.86 -0.02 30.32
CA THR A 199 -1.31 1.26 29.74
C THR A 199 -0.33 1.94 28.77
N GLU A 200 0.98 1.75 28.95
CA GLU A 200 1.98 2.35 28.02
C GLU A 200 2.10 1.61 26.69
N ILE A 201 1.89 0.29 26.70
CA ILE A 201 1.96 -0.52 25.49
C ILE A 201 0.85 -0.13 24.51
N LEU A 202 -0.37 -0.04 25.01
CA LEU A 202 -1.54 0.33 24.23
C LEU A 202 -1.42 1.76 23.69
N ALA A 203 -0.96 2.70 24.47
CA ALA A 203 -0.74 4.08 24.03
C ALA A 203 0.28 4.19 22.89
N SER A 204 1.27 3.30 22.82
CA SER A 204 2.28 3.36 21.76
C SER A 204 1.89 2.56 20.49
N ILE A 205 0.98 1.57 20.59
CA ILE A 205 0.58 0.68 19.51
C ILE A 205 -0.56 1.27 18.67
N VAL A 206 -1.50 1.92 19.32
CA VAL A 206 -2.67 2.53 18.67
C VAL A 206 -2.37 3.94 18.14
N THR A 207 -1.24 4.52 18.57
CA THR A 207 -0.93 5.86 18.11
C THR A 207 -0.72 5.95 16.61
N LEU A 208 -1.65 6.63 16.00
CA LEU A 208 -1.58 7.49 14.80
C LEU A 208 -0.60 7.11 13.65
N ALA A 209 0.43 6.34 13.86
CA ALA A 209 1.45 6.12 12.85
C ALA A 209 0.97 5.16 11.75
N VAL A 210 0.36 4.04 12.11
CA VAL A 210 -0.05 3.04 11.11
C VAL A 210 -1.16 3.57 10.18
N PRO A 211 -2.26 4.17 10.68
CA PRO A 211 -3.27 4.73 9.79
C PRO A 211 -2.78 5.93 8.97
N ILE A 212 -2.00 6.83 9.60
CA ILE A 212 -1.47 8.01 8.89
C ILE A 212 -0.51 7.58 7.77
N LEU A 213 0.24 6.51 8.00
CA LEU A 213 1.17 5.98 7.02
C LEU A 213 0.50 5.22 5.89
N LEU A 214 -0.51 4.42 6.24
CA LEU A 214 -1.40 3.82 5.25
C LEU A 214 -2.03 4.90 4.38
N LEU A 215 -2.47 6.00 4.98
CA LEU A 215 -3.01 7.14 4.23
C LEU A 215 -1.96 7.88 3.42
N ALA A 216 -0.75 8.08 3.95
CA ALA A 216 0.34 8.70 3.19
C ALA A 216 0.75 7.83 2.00
N LEU A 217 0.82 6.50 2.19
CA LEU A 217 1.09 5.55 1.12
C LEU A 217 -0.06 5.53 0.10
N ILE A 218 -1.32 5.50 0.55
CA ILE A 218 -2.49 5.55 -0.34
C ILE A 218 -2.54 6.87 -1.11
N VAL A 219 -2.35 8.01 -0.43
CA VAL A 219 -2.31 9.32 -1.09
C VAL A 219 -1.15 9.38 -2.09
N TYR A 220 0.01 8.86 -1.73
CA TYR A 220 1.16 8.75 -2.63
C TYR A 220 0.86 7.86 -3.85
N LEU A 221 0.27 6.66 -3.65
CA LEU A 221 -0.11 5.75 -4.72
C LEU A 221 -1.20 6.34 -5.62
N VAL A 222 -2.21 7.01 -5.03
CA VAL A 222 -3.26 7.72 -5.78
C VAL A 222 -2.69 8.90 -6.57
N GLU A 223 -1.81 9.70 -5.99
CA GLU A 223 -1.15 10.80 -6.72
C GLU A 223 -0.26 10.28 -7.85
N LYS A 224 0.44 9.20 -7.62
CA LYS A 224 1.30 8.57 -8.64
C LYS A 224 0.49 7.89 -9.74
N SER A 225 -0.62 7.25 -9.40
CA SER A 225 -1.60 6.75 -10.37
C SER A 225 -2.13 7.89 -11.25
N LYS A 226 -2.50 9.04 -10.65
CA LYS A 226 -2.90 10.25 -11.39
C LYS A 226 -1.79 10.78 -12.30
N LYS A 227 -0.52 10.74 -11.87
CA LYS A 227 0.62 11.15 -12.72
C LYS A 227 0.86 10.19 -13.88
N LYS A 228 0.72 8.85 -13.68
CA LYS A 228 0.78 7.86 -14.78
C LYS A 228 -0.36 8.06 -15.78
N THR A 229 -1.59 8.26 -15.29
CA THR A 229 -2.76 8.52 -16.13
C THR A 229 -2.59 9.83 -16.92
N LYS A 230 -2.06 10.89 -16.30
CA LYS A 230 -1.79 12.16 -16.98
C LYS A 230 -0.74 12.02 -18.08
N LYS A 231 0.34 11.28 -17.85
CA LYS A 231 1.36 10.98 -18.86
C LYS A 231 0.81 10.13 -20.01
N GLN A 232 -0.08 9.17 -19.71
CA GLN A 232 -0.79 8.39 -20.74
C GLN A 232 -1.73 9.26 -21.57
N ILE A 233 -2.53 10.10 -20.93
CA ILE A 233 -3.42 11.06 -21.64
C ILE A 233 -2.61 12.00 -22.53
N GLU A 234 -1.50 12.56 -22.05
CA GLU A 234 -0.61 13.42 -22.85
C GLU A 234 0.04 12.65 -24.04
N ALA A 235 0.39 11.38 -23.83
CA ALA A 235 0.92 10.53 -24.90
C ALA A 235 -0.13 10.20 -25.95
N ASP A 236 -1.36 9.91 -25.53
CA ASP A 236 -2.48 9.62 -26.42
C ASP A 236 -2.95 10.89 -27.17
N GLU A 237 -2.98 12.06 -26.51
CA GLU A 237 -3.21 13.34 -27.20
C GLU A 237 -2.14 13.66 -28.25
N LYS A 238 -0.89 13.36 -27.93
CA LYS A 238 0.21 13.56 -28.89
C LYS A 238 0.12 12.61 -30.08
N ARG A 239 -0.31 11.36 -29.85
CA ARG A 239 -0.60 10.40 -30.92
C ARG A 239 -1.77 10.87 -31.79
N LEU A 240 -2.88 11.26 -31.20
CA LEU A 240 -4.05 11.78 -31.89
C LEU A 240 -3.70 13.02 -32.73
N ARG A 241 -2.97 14.00 -32.19
CA ARG A 241 -2.54 15.19 -32.95
C ARG A 241 -1.63 14.83 -34.12
N ALA A 242 -0.72 13.84 -33.95
CA ALA A 242 0.13 13.36 -35.04
C ALA A 242 -0.66 12.62 -36.12
N GLU A 243 -1.73 11.93 -35.77
CA GLU A 243 -2.61 11.20 -36.68
C GLU A 243 -3.50 12.18 -37.45
N TYR A 244 -4.06 13.23 -36.81
CA TYR A 244 -4.78 14.31 -37.48
C TYR A 244 -3.90 15.09 -38.44
N ALA A 245 -2.68 15.44 -38.04
CA ALA A 245 -1.72 16.13 -38.92
C ALA A 245 -1.35 15.30 -40.17
N LYS A 246 -1.28 13.97 -40.01
CA LYS A 246 -1.04 13.05 -41.11
C LYS A 246 -2.22 12.95 -42.08
N GLN A 247 -3.46 12.91 -41.55
CA GLN A 247 -4.68 12.93 -42.37
C GLN A 247 -4.86 14.26 -43.11
N GLU A 248 -4.54 15.36 -42.44
CA GLU A 248 -4.59 16.70 -43.07
C GLU A 248 -3.55 16.86 -44.21
N ALA A 249 -2.34 16.34 -44.00
CA ALA A 249 -1.30 16.33 -45.03
C ALA A 249 -1.65 15.39 -46.21
N GLU A 250 -2.30 14.25 -45.97
CA GLU A 250 -2.82 13.37 -47.04
C GLU A 250 -3.98 14.02 -47.80
N ALA A 251 -4.89 14.69 -47.09
CA ALA A 251 -5.99 15.42 -47.71
C ALA A 251 -5.49 16.60 -48.57
N ALA A 252 -4.48 17.34 -48.04
CA ALA A 252 -3.87 18.43 -48.82
C ALA A 252 -3.15 17.92 -50.10
N LYS A 253 -2.46 16.75 -50.01
CA LYS A 253 -1.88 16.10 -51.19
C LYS A 253 -2.91 15.71 -52.22
N LYS A 254 -4.05 15.13 -51.82
CA LYS A 254 -5.14 14.74 -52.70
C LYS A 254 -5.81 15.96 -53.39
N VAL A 255 -5.90 17.10 -52.68
CA VAL A 255 -6.40 18.36 -53.24
C VAL A 255 -5.40 18.94 -54.24
N GLN A 256 -4.13 18.87 -53.98
CA GLN A 256 -3.06 19.32 -54.91
C GLN A 256 -2.95 18.46 -56.16
N GLU A 257 -3.14 17.13 -56.05
CA GLU A 257 -3.21 16.21 -57.19
C GLU A 257 -4.47 16.40 -58.04
N ALA A 258 -5.58 16.82 -57.43
CA ALA A 258 -6.84 17.12 -58.12
C ALA A 258 -6.88 18.50 -58.80
N SER A 259 -6.02 19.44 -58.35
CA SER A 259 -5.95 20.80 -58.93
C SER A 259 -4.85 21.00 -59.97
N GLY A 260 -4.07 19.96 -60.27
CA GLY A 260 -2.96 19.98 -61.26
C GLY A 260 -3.34 19.81 -62.70
N GLY A 261 -4.55 20.10 -63.09
CA GLY A 261 -5.01 19.96 -64.49
C GLY A 261 -5.96 21.07 -64.94
N THR A 262 -5.51 22.33 -64.93
CA THR A 262 -6.08 23.33 -65.85
C THR A 262 -5.14 24.54 -65.93
N GLU A 263 -4.32 24.58 -66.95
CA GLU A 263 -3.78 25.83 -67.46
C GLU A 263 -4.93 26.67 -68.07
N ILE A 264 -5.08 27.92 -67.63
CA ILE A 264 -5.57 29.00 -68.45
C ILE A 264 -5.11 30.33 -67.79
N SER A 265 -4.15 31.01 -68.49
CA SER A 265 -4.08 32.30 -69.02
C SER A 265 -4.54 33.51 -68.18
N ASP A 266 -3.56 34.37 -67.96
CA ASP A 266 -3.55 35.83 -67.88
C ASP A 266 -4.86 36.63 -67.74
N ASN A 267 -4.97 37.45 -66.74
CA ASN A 267 -4.98 38.90 -66.96
C ASN A 267 -4.90 39.72 -65.67
N GLU A 268 -4.30 40.87 -65.90
CA GLU A 268 -3.97 42.01 -65.06
C GLU A 268 -5.13 42.61 -64.22
N THR A 269 -4.69 43.30 -63.22
CA THR A 269 -5.01 44.66 -62.80
C THR A 269 -5.60 44.89 -61.43
N SER A 270 -4.87 45.73 -60.75
CA SER A 270 -5.22 46.92 -59.91
C SER A 270 -5.53 46.68 -58.41
N GLU A 271 -4.63 47.23 -57.68
CA GLU A 271 -4.74 48.23 -56.59
C GLU A 271 -6.08 48.29 -55.81
N THR A 272 -6.04 48.18 -54.53
CA THR A 272 -6.30 49.35 -53.65
C THR A 272 -6.02 48.99 -52.17
N GLU A 273 -5.31 49.95 -51.57
CA GLU A 273 -5.12 50.15 -50.13
C GLU A 273 -6.44 50.17 -49.33
N ASN A 274 -6.29 49.73 -48.06
CA ASN A 274 -6.76 50.43 -46.85
C ASN A 274 -6.73 49.35 -45.72
N GLY A 275 -5.98 49.43 -44.68
CA GLY A 275 -5.85 50.52 -43.76
C GLY A 275 -6.98 50.51 -42.70
N SER A 276 -6.74 49.85 -41.54
CA SER A 276 -7.20 50.31 -40.20
C SER A 276 -6.91 49.28 -39.13
N LYS A 277 -5.98 49.52 -38.29
CA LYS A 277 -6.00 49.71 -36.83
C LYS A 277 -7.39 49.57 -36.16
N TYR A 278 -7.37 48.76 -35.07
CA TYR A 278 -7.76 49.06 -33.68
C TYR A 278 -7.84 47.74 -32.91
N GLN A 279 -7.21 47.71 -31.93
CA GLN A 279 -7.04 47.66 -30.45
C GLN A 279 -6.96 46.24 -29.93
#